data_9fd42f3af0050dc6c1cb0d410354807b
#
_entry.id   9fd42f3af0050dc6c1cb0d410354807b
#
_cell.length_a   1.000
_cell.length_b   1.000
_cell.length_c   1.000
_cell.angle_alpha   90.00
_cell.angle_beta   90.00
_cell.angle_gamma   90.00
#
_symmetry.space_group_name_H-M   'P 1'
#
loop_
_entity.id
_entity.type
_entity.pdbx_description
1 polymer ?
#
loop_
_entity_poly.entity_id
_entity_poly.type
_entity_poly.pdbx_seq_one_letter_code
_entity_poly.pdbx_strand_id
1 'polypeptide(L)'
;MTTSSQIMNALIVYGTLQAFFISFVILISKKKTLFKNLFSFLLILEGIILLERLLVGTGMMDSVPHLIGIAHPISFLKPPLIFLMAISITVKDFRLSKNHLWHLIPFGLILLMNLPFYTLTGDQKLAFVKSFMDDVPSYLSFGFYFTLSFFAYITAYIFLSLKRLKAFREQIVNN
;
A
#
# COMPACT_ATOMS: atom_id res chain seq x y z
N MET A 1 -11.10 13.59 -22.50
CA MET A 1 -10.48 13.78 -21.17
C MET A 1 -10.58 15.23 -20.77
N THR A 2 -11.07 15.54 -19.58
CA THR A 2 -11.09 16.90 -19.05
C THR A 2 -9.68 17.36 -18.64
N THR A 3 -9.39 18.67 -18.65
CA THR A 3 -8.11 19.24 -18.19
C THR A 3 -7.75 18.74 -16.79
N SER A 4 -8.73 18.58 -15.90
CA SER A 4 -8.53 18.06 -14.54
C SER A 4 -8.01 16.61 -14.54
N SER A 5 -8.53 15.73 -15.41
CA SER A 5 -8.05 14.33 -15.49
C SER A 5 -6.62 14.25 -16.07
N GLN A 6 -6.26 15.14 -16.99
CA GLN A 6 -4.90 15.20 -17.52
C GLN A 6 -3.89 15.62 -16.45
N ILE A 7 -4.21 16.65 -15.66
CA ILE A 7 -3.36 17.10 -14.55
C ILE A 7 -3.22 15.97 -13.50
N MET A 8 -4.30 15.30 -13.16
CA MET A 8 -4.25 14.18 -12.21
C MET A 8 -3.34 13.05 -12.71
N ASN A 9 -3.50 12.63 -13.97
CA ASN A 9 -2.66 11.59 -14.56
C ASN A 9 -1.18 12.01 -14.61
N ALA A 10 -0.88 13.28 -14.92
CA ALA A 10 0.48 13.80 -14.90
C ALA A 10 1.11 13.73 -13.48
N LEU A 11 0.35 14.09 -12.43
CA LEU A 11 0.80 13.97 -11.06
C LEU A 11 1.04 12.51 -10.65
N ILE A 12 0.18 11.59 -11.08
CA ILE A 12 0.35 10.15 -10.82
C ILE A 12 1.62 9.62 -11.52
N VAL A 13 1.85 9.99 -12.79
CA VAL A 13 3.08 9.61 -13.51
C VAL A 13 4.31 10.11 -12.76
N TYR A 14 4.33 11.39 -12.38
CA TYR A 14 5.43 11.96 -11.63
C TYR A 14 5.68 11.23 -10.30
N GLY A 15 4.61 11.00 -9.52
CA GLY A 15 4.70 10.28 -8.26
C GLY A 15 5.21 8.84 -8.43
N THR A 16 4.76 8.14 -9.47
CA THR A 16 5.21 6.78 -9.79
C THR A 16 6.71 6.75 -10.11
N LEU A 17 7.16 7.63 -11.01
CA LEU A 17 8.58 7.73 -11.39
C LEU A 17 9.44 8.10 -10.18
N GLN A 18 8.99 9.08 -9.38
CA GLN A 18 9.69 9.50 -8.17
C GLN A 18 9.80 8.37 -7.14
N ALA A 19 8.74 7.60 -6.91
CA ALA A 19 8.73 6.49 -5.97
C ALA A 19 9.77 5.42 -6.36
N PHE A 20 9.77 4.99 -7.61
CA PHE A 20 10.76 4.02 -8.11
C PHE A 20 12.18 4.58 -8.12
N PHE A 21 12.37 5.84 -8.54
CA PHE A 21 13.68 6.48 -8.57
C PHE A 21 14.29 6.59 -7.17
N ILE A 22 13.54 7.10 -6.19
CA ILE A 22 14.04 7.24 -4.81
C ILE A 22 14.31 5.85 -4.22
N SER A 23 13.43 4.88 -4.45
CA SER A 23 13.66 3.50 -4.01
C SER A 23 14.96 2.94 -4.57
N PHE A 24 15.20 3.11 -5.87
CA PHE A 24 16.42 2.68 -6.54
C PHE A 24 17.67 3.33 -5.92
N VAL A 25 17.67 4.65 -5.73
CA VAL A 25 18.78 5.39 -5.10
C VAL A 25 19.08 4.85 -3.70
N ILE A 26 18.04 4.55 -2.91
CA ILE A 26 18.22 3.96 -1.57
C ILE A 26 18.84 2.55 -1.67
N LEU A 27 18.37 1.72 -2.61
CA LEU A 27 18.86 0.36 -2.80
C LEU A 27 20.33 0.29 -3.22
N ILE A 28 20.83 1.25 -3.99
CA ILE A 28 22.25 1.32 -4.40
C ILE A 28 23.13 2.01 -3.35
N SER A 29 22.54 2.61 -2.30
CA SER A 29 23.32 3.33 -1.28
C SER A 29 24.27 2.39 -0.53
N LYS A 30 25.52 2.83 -0.28
CA LYS A 30 26.56 2.04 0.40
C LYS A 30 26.19 1.69 1.85
N LYS A 31 25.55 2.62 2.56
CA LYS A 31 25.14 2.43 3.97
C LYS A 31 23.75 1.80 4.01
N LYS A 32 23.68 0.49 4.23
CA LYS A 32 22.43 -0.25 4.42
C LYS A 32 21.98 -0.17 5.87
N THR A 33 20.72 0.22 6.09
CA THR A 33 20.04 0.13 7.39
C THR A 33 18.69 -0.53 7.19
N LEU A 34 18.16 -1.15 8.23
CA LEU A 34 16.83 -1.77 8.15
C LEU A 34 15.76 -0.75 7.76
N PHE A 35 15.83 0.47 8.33
CA PHE A 35 14.93 1.57 7.96
C PHE A 35 14.96 1.85 6.45
N LYS A 36 16.14 2.00 5.86
CA LYS A 36 16.28 2.25 4.42
C LYS A 36 15.69 1.15 3.57
N ASN A 37 15.90 -0.11 3.96
CA ASN A 37 15.35 -1.24 3.22
C ASN A 37 13.81 -1.27 3.30
N LEU A 38 13.23 -1.05 4.49
CA LEU A 38 11.78 -0.97 4.67
C LEU A 38 11.17 0.22 3.92
N PHE A 39 11.85 1.38 3.96
CA PHE A 39 11.39 2.58 3.26
C PHE A 39 11.46 2.42 1.74
N SER A 40 12.55 1.86 1.22
CA SER A 40 12.65 1.53 -0.20
C SER A 40 11.55 0.56 -0.63
N PHE A 41 11.27 -0.48 0.17
CA PHE A 41 10.19 -1.41 -0.10
C PHE A 41 8.82 -0.72 -0.10
N LEU A 42 8.56 0.15 0.86
CA LEU A 42 7.33 0.96 0.90
C LEU A 42 7.15 1.80 -0.38
N LEU A 43 8.23 2.43 -0.85
CA LEU A 43 8.20 3.23 -2.09
C LEU A 43 7.92 2.37 -3.33
N ILE A 44 8.45 1.14 -3.40
CA ILE A 44 8.13 0.19 -4.48
C ILE A 44 6.63 -0.14 -4.46
N LEU A 45 6.06 -0.44 -3.29
CA LEU A 45 4.64 -0.72 -3.16
C LEU A 45 3.78 0.47 -3.59
N GLU A 46 4.16 1.70 -3.19
CA GLU A 46 3.47 2.91 -3.64
C GLU A 46 3.57 3.11 -5.16
N GLY A 47 4.74 2.87 -5.73
CA GLY A 47 4.93 2.95 -7.18
C GLY A 47 4.01 1.97 -7.94
N ILE A 48 3.87 0.73 -7.45
CA ILE A 48 2.96 -0.26 -8.03
C ILE A 48 1.49 0.19 -7.92
N ILE A 49 1.08 0.72 -6.76
CA ILE A 49 -0.29 1.22 -6.54
C ILE A 49 -0.60 2.41 -7.46
N LEU A 50 0.33 3.35 -7.58
CA LEU A 50 0.18 4.51 -8.45
C LEU A 50 0.14 4.10 -9.93
N LEU A 51 0.95 3.10 -10.32
CA LEU A 51 0.94 2.57 -11.69
C LEU A 51 -0.42 1.96 -12.04
N GLU A 52 -1.01 1.15 -11.16
CA GLU A 52 -2.37 0.61 -11.37
C GLU A 52 -3.39 1.74 -11.53
N ARG A 53 -3.35 2.76 -10.67
CA ARG A 53 -4.23 3.94 -10.77
C ARG A 53 -4.06 4.68 -12.09
N LEU A 54 -2.82 4.80 -12.59
CA LEU A 54 -2.53 5.41 -13.88
C LEU A 54 -3.17 4.62 -15.02
N LEU A 55 -3.01 3.29 -15.03
CA LEU A 55 -3.59 2.40 -16.04
C LEU A 55 -5.12 2.51 -16.08
N VAL A 56 -5.77 2.58 -14.90
CA VAL A 56 -7.21 2.82 -14.81
C VAL A 56 -7.58 4.20 -15.32
N GLY A 57 -6.90 5.26 -14.87
CA GLY A 57 -7.20 6.65 -15.22
C GLY A 57 -6.99 6.99 -16.69
N THR A 58 -6.12 6.27 -17.38
CA THR A 58 -5.84 6.44 -18.82
C THR A 58 -6.68 5.52 -19.72
N GLY A 59 -7.42 4.56 -19.16
CA GLY A 59 -8.13 3.51 -19.92
C GLY A 59 -7.20 2.43 -20.47
N MET A 60 -5.91 2.45 -20.16
CA MET A 60 -4.95 1.42 -20.61
C MET A 60 -5.15 0.07 -19.90
N MET A 61 -5.96 0.05 -18.85
CA MET A 61 -6.27 -1.18 -18.11
C MET A 61 -6.94 -2.25 -18.98
N ASP A 62 -7.70 -1.84 -19.99
CA ASP A 62 -8.32 -2.76 -20.96
C ASP A 62 -7.27 -3.59 -21.75
N SER A 63 -6.05 -3.05 -21.92
CA SER A 63 -4.94 -3.75 -22.58
C SER A 63 -4.17 -4.70 -21.66
N VAL A 64 -4.26 -4.51 -20.34
CA VAL A 64 -3.53 -5.30 -19.33
C VAL A 64 -4.44 -5.71 -18.16
N PRO A 65 -5.58 -6.39 -18.42
CA PRO A 65 -6.62 -6.63 -17.43
C PRO A 65 -6.15 -7.51 -16.25
N HIS A 66 -5.07 -8.26 -16.41
CA HIS A 66 -4.50 -9.09 -15.33
C HIS A 66 -3.82 -8.27 -14.23
N LEU A 67 -3.53 -6.99 -14.46
CA LEU A 67 -3.00 -6.09 -13.43
C LEU A 67 -4.09 -5.48 -12.54
N ILE A 68 -5.36 -5.65 -12.88
CA ILE A 68 -6.50 -5.16 -12.08
C ILE A 68 -6.49 -5.80 -10.70
N GLY A 69 -6.60 -4.97 -9.66
CA GLY A 69 -6.77 -5.41 -8.28
C GLY A 69 -5.47 -5.75 -7.55
N ILE A 70 -4.29 -5.59 -8.19
CA ILE A 70 -3.00 -5.85 -7.54
C ILE A 70 -2.75 -4.87 -6.37
N ALA A 71 -3.12 -3.61 -6.52
CA ALA A 71 -2.96 -2.61 -5.47
C ALA A 71 -3.76 -2.93 -4.21
N HIS A 72 -4.87 -3.66 -4.32
CA HIS A 72 -5.76 -3.92 -3.21
C HIS A 72 -5.08 -4.67 -2.05
N PRO A 73 -4.54 -5.92 -2.21
CA PRO A 73 -3.82 -6.58 -1.12
C PRO A 73 -2.53 -5.85 -0.74
N ILE A 74 -1.80 -5.27 -1.69
CA ILE A 74 -0.55 -4.54 -1.45
C ILE A 74 -0.77 -3.39 -0.46
N SER A 75 -1.92 -2.72 -0.50
CA SER A 75 -2.25 -1.62 0.41
C SER A 75 -2.25 -2.06 1.88
N PHE A 76 -2.53 -3.34 2.18
CA PHE A 76 -2.49 -3.88 3.54
C PHE A 76 -1.07 -4.11 4.09
N LEU A 77 -0.04 -4.05 3.26
CA LEU A 77 1.35 -4.11 3.71
C LEU A 77 1.87 -2.76 4.24
N LYS A 78 1.27 -1.64 3.80
CA LYS A 78 1.79 -0.30 4.13
C LYS A 78 1.73 0.03 5.62
N PRO A 79 0.59 -0.16 6.34
CA PRO A 79 0.52 0.17 7.76
C PRO A 79 1.54 -0.58 8.62
N PRO A 80 1.72 -1.91 8.51
CA PRO A 80 2.76 -2.60 9.28
C PRO A 80 4.17 -2.20 8.88
N LEU A 81 4.45 -1.88 7.61
CA LEU A 81 5.77 -1.38 7.20
C LEU A 81 6.09 -0.06 7.89
N ILE A 82 5.15 0.90 7.95
CA ILE A 82 5.33 2.17 8.64
C ILE A 82 5.61 1.93 10.14
N PHE A 83 4.91 1.01 10.77
CA PHE A 83 5.14 0.63 12.14
C PHE A 83 6.53 0.01 12.36
N LEU A 84 6.94 -0.93 11.51
CA LEU A 84 8.28 -1.53 11.57
C LEU A 84 9.39 -0.50 11.32
N MET A 85 9.15 0.48 10.46
CA MET A 85 10.05 1.62 10.27
C MET A 85 10.18 2.43 11.56
N ALA A 86 9.07 2.74 12.24
CA ALA A 86 9.08 3.45 13.52
C ALA A 86 9.87 2.67 14.59
N ILE A 87 9.71 1.34 14.68
CA ILE A 87 10.49 0.51 15.58
C ILE A 87 11.98 0.53 15.20
N SER A 88 12.30 0.44 13.91
CA SER A 88 13.69 0.34 13.44
C SER A 88 14.54 1.56 13.76
N ILE A 89 13.92 2.72 13.99
CA ILE A 89 14.62 3.96 14.40
C ILE A 89 14.57 4.22 15.91
N THR A 90 13.67 3.54 16.64
CA THR A 90 13.46 3.78 18.08
C THR A 90 14.03 2.68 18.97
N VAL A 91 14.40 1.53 18.40
CA VAL A 91 15.02 0.41 19.12
C VAL A 91 16.41 0.19 18.63
N LYS A 92 17.39 0.32 19.53
CA LYS A 92 18.79 0.04 19.22
C LYS A 92 18.94 -1.42 18.76
N ASP A 93 19.70 -1.63 17.68
CA ASP A 93 20.01 -2.96 17.11
C ASP A 93 18.77 -3.80 16.75
N PHE A 94 17.63 -3.14 16.45
CA PHE A 94 16.42 -3.83 16.05
C PHE A 94 16.63 -4.71 14.81
N ARG A 95 16.18 -5.95 14.89
CA ARG A 95 16.17 -6.92 13.79
C ARG A 95 14.79 -7.51 13.59
N LEU A 96 14.43 -7.74 12.33
CA LEU A 96 13.20 -8.47 12.02
C LEU A 96 13.31 -9.91 12.52
N SER A 97 12.29 -10.37 13.22
CA SER A 97 12.15 -11.74 13.73
C SER A 97 10.87 -12.38 13.18
N LYS A 98 10.73 -13.70 13.37
CA LYS A 98 9.53 -14.44 12.96
C LYS A 98 8.24 -13.87 13.55
N ASN A 99 8.31 -13.27 14.75
CA ASN A 99 7.14 -12.66 15.39
C ASN A 99 6.59 -11.45 14.61
N HIS A 100 7.40 -10.80 13.79
CA HIS A 100 6.92 -9.69 12.93
C HIS A 100 6.13 -10.18 11.72
N LEU A 101 6.17 -11.49 11.39
CA LEU A 101 5.36 -12.07 10.31
C LEU A 101 3.86 -12.01 10.61
N TRP A 102 3.44 -11.95 11.89
CA TRP A 102 2.05 -11.75 12.27
C TRP A 102 1.42 -10.48 11.65
N HIS A 103 2.24 -9.46 11.41
CA HIS A 103 1.81 -8.25 10.75
C HIS A 103 1.46 -8.43 9.26
N LEU A 104 1.83 -9.56 8.65
CA LEU A 104 1.49 -9.91 7.27
C LEU A 104 0.15 -10.66 7.16
N ILE A 105 -0.45 -11.08 8.28
CA ILE A 105 -1.73 -11.82 8.26
C ILE A 105 -2.83 -11.06 7.53
N PRO A 106 -3.08 -9.77 7.79
CA PRO A 106 -4.12 -9.04 7.07
C PRO A 106 -3.90 -9.05 5.56
N PHE A 107 -2.65 -8.84 5.11
CA PHE A 107 -2.28 -8.96 3.71
C PHE A 107 -2.60 -10.36 3.14
N GLY A 108 -2.18 -11.42 3.85
CA GLY A 108 -2.43 -12.81 3.43
C GLY A 108 -3.90 -13.14 3.33
N LEU A 109 -4.72 -12.70 4.29
CA LEU A 109 -6.17 -12.87 4.26
C LEU A 109 -6.80 -12.16 3.06
N ILE A 110 -6.44 -10.92 2.81
CA ILE A 110 -6.95 -10.16 1.66
C ILE A 110 -6.50 -10.78 0.34
N LEU A 111 -5.25 -11.26 0.26
CA LEU A 111 -4.76 -11.97 -0.91
C LEU A 111 -5.58 -13.23 -1.19
N LEU A 112 -5.85 -14.05 -0.14
CA LEU A 112 -6.67 -15.25 -0.24
C LEU A 112 -8.10 -14.94 -0.68
N MET A 113 -8.71 -13.89 -0.12
CA MET A 113 -10.07 -13.45 -0.51
C MET A 113 -10.14 -12.99 -1.97
N ASN A 114 -9.06 -12.45 -2.52
CA ASN A 114 -8.98 -12.02 -3.92
C ASN A 114 -8.60 -13.14 -4.89
N LEU A 115 -8.19 -14.33 -4.42
CA LEU A 115 -7.80 -15.43 -5.31
C LEU A 115 -8.86 -15.76 -6.38
N PRO A 116 -10.18 -15.87 -6.06
CA PRO A 116 -11.19 -16.14 -7.09
C PRO A 116 -11.20 -15.10 -8.21
N PHE A 117 -10.99 -13.80 -7.85
CA PHE A 117 -10.90 -12.73 -8.83
C PHE A 117 -9.63 -12.87 -9.71
N TYR A 118 -8.49 -13.26 -9.13
CA TYR A 118 -7.23 -13.39 -9.88
C TYR A 118 -7.24 -14.55 -10.88
N THR A 119 -8.09 -15.57 -10.68
CA THR A 119 -8.26 -16.69 -11.60
C THR A 119 -9.17 -16.39 -12.81
N LEU A 120 -9.86 -15.24 -12.80
CA LEU A 120 -10.72 -14.80 -13.91
C LEU A 120 -9.89 -14.47 -15.15
N THR A 121 -10.49 -14.67 -16.33
CA THR A 121 -9.94 -14.19 -17.61
C THR A 121 -9.96 -12.66 -17.66
N GLY A 122 -9.20 -12.06 -18.59
CA GLY A 122 -9.16 -10.60 -18.77
C GLY A 122 -10.54 -9.99 -18.97
N ASP A 123 -11.35 -10.58 -19.87
CA ASP A 123 -12.70 -10.11 -20.16
C ASP A 123 -13.63 -10.20 -18.93
N GLN A 124 -13.53 -11.32 -18.19
CA GLN A 124 -14.30 -11.49 -16.95
C GLN A 124 -13.93 -10.46 -15.88
N LYS A 125 -12.64 -10.13 -15.74
CA LYS A 125 -12.18 -9.06 -14.83
C LYS A 125 -12.72 -7.71 -15.22
N LEU A 126 -12.67 -7.36 -16.50
CA LEU A 126 -13.23 -6.11 -17.00
C LEU A 126 -14.74 -6.02 -16.79
N ALA A 127 -15.47 -7.10 -17.08
CA ALA A 127 -16.90 -7.17 -16.84
C ALA A 127 -17.24 -7.02 -15.33
N PHE A 128 -16.48 -7.70 -14.47
CA PHE A 128 -16.64 -7.59 -13.00
C PHE A 128 -16.43 -6.15 -12.51
N VAL A 129 -15.36 -5.48 -12.96
CA VAL A 129 -15.09 -4.10 -12.56
C VAL A 129 -16.17 -3.14 -13.04
N LYS A 130 -16.66 -3.31 -14.28
CA LYS A 130 -17.76 -2.48 -14.82
C LYS A 130 -19.02 -2.64 -13.98
N SER A 131 -19.44 -3.88 -13.69
CA SER A 131 -20.64 -4.12 -12.86
C SER A 131 -20.50 -3.53 -11.45
N PHE A 132 -19.30 -3.57 -10.87
CA PHE A 132 -19.05 -2.99 -9.54
C PHE A 132 -19.06 -1.46 -9.53
N MET A 133 -18.70 -0.82 -10.64
CA MET A 133 -18.75 0.66 -10.78
C MET A 133 -20.17 1.18 -10.99
N ASP A 134 -21.05 0.37 -11.59
CA ASP A 134 -22.46 0.71 -11.82
C ASP A 134 -23.31 0.58 -10.55
N ASP A 135 -22.89 -0.28 -9.60
CA ASP A 135 -23.53 -0.43 -8.31
C ASP A 135 -23.06 0.67 -7.33
N VAL A 136 -23.95 1.61 -7.03
CA VAL A 136 -23.65 2.61 -5.99
C VAL A 136 -23.52 1.92 -4.63
N PRO A 137 -22.39 2.05 -3.94
CA PRO A 137 -22.18 1.39 -2.65
C PRO A 137 -23.21 1.88 -1.63
N SER A 138 -24.14 1.03 -1.24
CA SER A 138 -25.03 1.28 -0.10
C SER A 138 -24.21 1.20 1.19
N TYR A 139 -24.52 2.05 2.19
CA TYR A 139 -23.93 1.95 3.54
C TYR A 139 -24.22 0.60 4.24
N LEU A 140 -25.07 -0.24 3.67
CA LEU A 140 -25.30 -1.63 4.08
C LEU A 140 -24.50 -2.63 3.24
N SER A 141 -23.70 -2.18 2.25
CA SER A 141 -22.93 -3.07 1.39
C SER A 141 -21.70 -3.63 2.10
N PHE A 142 -21.30 -4.86 1.72
CA PHE A 142 -20.05 -5.46 2.18
C PHE A 142 -18.83 -4.53 1.93
N GLY A 143 -18.81 -3.81 0.79
CA GLY A 143 -17.74 -2.87 0.46
C GLY A 143 -17.63 -1.71 1.46
N PHE A 144 -18.74 -1.23 2.00
CA PHE A 144 -18.72 -0.18 3.03
C PHE A 144 -18.04 -0.67 4.31
N TYR A 145 -18.47 -1.83 4.85
CA TYR A 145 -17.87 -2.39 6.07
C TYR A 145 -16.41 -2.79 5.88
N PHE A 146 -16.07 -3.29 4.70
CA PHE A 146 -14.68 -3.58 4.34
C PHE A 146 -13.82 -2.32 4.36
N THR A 147 -14.29 -1.23 3.75
CA THR A 147 -13.61 0.07 3.74
C THR A 147 -13.46 0.63 5.15
N LEU A 148 -14.50 0.56 5.97
CA LEU A 148 -14.45 0.99 7.37
C LEU A 148 -13.42 0.19 8.17
N SER A 149 -13.40 -1.14 7.99
CA SER A 149 -12.41 -2.03 8.64
C SER A 149 -10.98 -1.70 8.20
N PHE A 150 -10.77 -1.34 6.93
CA PHE A 150 -9.47 -0.92 6.42
C PHE A 150 -9.02 0.42 7.04
N PHE A 151 -9.92 1.38 7.19
CA PHE A 151 -9.59 2.63 7.89
C PHE A 151 -9.28 2.40 9.38
N ALA A 152 -10.03 1.54 10.06
CA ALA A 152 -9.75 1.16 11.45
C ALA A 152 -8.36 0.49 11.57
N TYR A 153 -8.03 -0.39 10.64
CA TYR A 153 -6.73 -1.04 10.54
C TYR A 153 -5.58 -0.04 10.38
N ILE A 154 -5.69 0.90 9.43
CA ILE A 154 -4.69 1.96 9.24
C ILE A 154 -4.55 2.80 10.51
N THR A 155 -5.66 3.23 11.10
CA THR A 155 -5.68 4.07 12.30
C THR A 155 -4.99 3.37 13.48
N ALA A 156 -5.23 2.06 13.66
CA ALA A 156 -4.57 1.28 14.70
C ALA A 156 -3.03 1.29 14.54
N TYR A 157 -2.52 1.09 13.32
CA TYR A 157 -1.09 1.11 13.06
C TYR A 157 -0.47 2.51 13.19
N ILE A 158 -1.19 3.56 12.79
CA ILE A 158 -0.77 4.95 13.02
C ILE A 158 -0.64 5.21 14.52
N PHE A 159 -1.65 4.82 15.31
CA PHE A 159 -1.63 4.98 16.77
C PHE A 159 -0.46 4.23 17.41
N LEU A 160 -0.22 2.97 17.03
CA LEU A 160 0.92 2.17 17.51
C LEU A 160 2.26 2.83 17.18
N SER A 161 2.40 3.36 15.96
CA SER A 161 3.61 4.07 15.51
C SER A 161 3.85 5.35 16.30
N LEU A 162 2.81 6.16 16.49
CA LEU A 162 2.89 7.40 17.27
C LEU A 162 3.19 7.13 18.76
N LYS A 163 2.55 6.11 19.36
CA LYS A 163 2.84 5.69 20.74
C LYS A 163 4.32 5.31 20.90
N ARG A 164 4.86 4.58 19.92
CA ARG A 164 6.27 4.17 19.93
C ARG A 164 7.21 5.36 19.82
N LEU A 165 6.95 6.29 18.89
CA LEU A 165 7.75 7.51 18.71
C LEU A 165 7.69 8.42 19.93
N LYS A 166 6.51 8.55 20.56
CA LYS A 166 6.36 9.34 21.80
C LYS A 166 7.19 8.75 22.93
N ALA A 167 7.12 7.45 23.18
CA ALA A 167 7.92 6.78 24.21
C ALA A 167 9.45 6.98 23.96
N PHE A 168 9.89 6.90 22.71
CA PHE A 168 11.28 7.14 22.35
C PHE A 168 11.71 8.59 22.63
N ARG A 169 10.87 9.57 22.30
CA ARG A 169 11.12 10.97 22.60
C ARG A 169 11.28 11.22 24.11
N GLU A 170 10.39 10.62 24.90
CA GLU A 170 10.45 10.74 26.37
C GLU A 170 11.74 10.14 26.95
N GLN A 171 12.24 9.03 26.40
CA GLN A 171 13.52 8.44 26.78
C GLN A 171 14.71 9.35 26.48
N ILE A 172 14.70 10.09 25.37
CA ILE A 172 15.78 11.02 25.00
C ILE A 172 15.76 12.26 25.88
N VAL A 173 14.58 12.77 26.23
CA VAL A 173 14.45 14.01 27.03
C VAL A 173 14.80 13.77 28.50
N ASN A 174 14.59 12.55 29.02
CA ASN A 174 14.79 12.21 30.43
C ASN A 174 16.17 11.60 30.72
N ASN A 175 17.03 11.40 29.71
CA ASN A 175 18.44 10.98 29.84
C ASN A 175 19.39 12.12 29.45
#